data_f2b26ab6ff9b3aef7b3c13c606b93c91
#
_entry.id   f2b26ab6ff9b3aef7b3c13c606b93c91
#
_cell.length_a   1.000
_cell.length_b   1.000
_cell.length_c   1.000
_cell.angle_alpha   90.00
_cell.angle_beta   90.00
_cell.angle_gamma   90.00
#
_symmetry.space_group_name_H-M   'P 1'
#
loop_
_entity.id
_entity.type
_entity.pdbx_description
1 polymer ?
#
loop_
_entity_poly.entity_id
_entity_poly.type
_entity_poly.pdbx_seq_one_letter_code
_entity_poly.pdbx_strand_id
1 'polypeptide(L)'
;KFTELEELQQNTKNLLDSTTVQLNTCNDEKEAALAQVASLTEQNKFLTENNQDLINNIGNLTTLSTKGAENLERSLESMKEKDIRIQRMQDAVTKKDSVTLALVTSLKGVLGNMSDEDIEINVEKGIVYVSISDKLLFRSGSYTVTNRAKTVLGKVAKVVNDKPEIEFMVEGHTDNVPIKMDGIEDNWDLSVKRATAVVRILENEFGVSPSRMTAAGRSYYIPVADNDTASNRAKNRRTRIVVLPKLDQFYDLIEKGMTAAQ
;
A
#
# COMPACT_ATOMS: atom_id res chain seq x y z
N LYS A 1 13.37 115.84 46.85
CA LYS A 1 14.10 114.67 47.40
C LYS A 1 13.16 113.60 47.99
N PHE A 2 12.14 114.01 48.80
CA PHE A 2 11.20 113.03 49.37
C PHE A 2 10.29 112.39 48.31
N THR A 3 9.75 113.21 47.43
CA THR A 3 8.91 112.77 46.29
C THR A 3 9.66 111.87 45.26
N GLU A 4 10.93 112.18 45.02
CA GLU A 4 11.79 111.36 44.17
C GLU A 4 12.05 109.93 44.77
N LEU A 5 12.17 109.88 46.11
CA LEU A 5 12.36 108.62 46.82
C LEU A 5 11.07 107.78 46.83
N GLU A 6 9.92 108.41 46.98
CA GLU A 6 8.60 107.74 46.87
C GLU A 6 8.33 107.17 45.43
N GLU A 7 8.65 107.99 44.41
CA GLU A 7 8.56 107.52 43.00
C GLU A 7 9.51 106.32 42.70
N LEU A 8 10.75 106.43 43.22
CA LEU A 8 11.72 105.34 43.07
C LEU A 8 11.25 104.07 43.79
N GLN A 9 10.69 104.22 44.99
CA GLN A 9 10.13 103.08 45.76
C GLN A 9 8.93 102.45 45.05
N GLN A 10 8.04 103.27 44.49
CA GLN A 10 6.88 102.77 43.72
C GLN A 10 7.31 102.08 42.44
N ASN A 11 8.27 102.63 41.67
CA ASN A 11 8.82 102.01 40.46
C ASN A 11 9.53 100.69 40.78
N THR A 12 10.29 100.63 41.86
CA THR A 12 10.96 99.39 42.31
C THR A 12 9.93 98.32 42.72
N LYS A 13 8.85 98.70 43.37
CA LYS A 13 7.76 97.83 43.75
C LYS A 13 7.04 97.29 42.50
N ASN A 14 6.70 98.15 41.52
CA ASN A 14 6.07 97.74 40.28
C ASN A 14 6.98 96.79 39.48
N LEU A 15 8.28 97.07 39.47
CA LEU A 15 9.24 96.16 38.81
C LEU A 15 9.35 94.82 39.53
N LEU A 16 9.33 94.81 40.88
CA LEU A 16 9.34 93.59 41.68
C LEU A 16 8.10 92.77 41.44
N ASP A 17 6.90 93.39 41.41
CA ASP A 17 5.63 92.75 41.17
C ASP A 17 5.62 92.11 39.72
N SER A 18 6.08 92.89 38.73
CA SER A 18 6.19 92.42 37.34
C SER A 18 7.16 91.24 37.23
N THR A 19 8.34 91.34 37.87
CA THR A 19 9.32 90.20 37.79
C THR A 19 8.82 88.98 38.55
N THR A 20 8.08 89.18 39.64
CA THR A 20 7.46 88.07 40.39
C THR A 20 6.39 87.31 39.51
N VAL A 21 5.57 88.08 38.78
CA VAL A 21 4.61 87.46 37.81
C VAL A 21 5.32 86.71 36.71
N GLN A 22 6.38 87.32 36.14
CA GLN A 22 7.18 86.65 35.13
C GLN A 22 7.85 85.36 35.64
N LEU A 23 8.36 85.40 36.86
CA LEU A 23 8.96 84.25 37.51
C LEU A 23 7.94 83.10 37.72
N ASN A 24 6.75 83.47 38.22
CA ASN A 24 5.68 82.50 38.40
C ASN A 24 5.25 81.89 37.06
N THR A 25 5.03 82.70 36.01
CA THR A 25 4.71 82.21 34.68
C THR A 25 5.79 81.26 34.13
N CYS A 26 7.07 81.65 34.30
CA CYS A 26 8.19 80.77 33.85
C CYS A 26 8.27 79.47 34.65
N ASN A 27 7.95 79.48 35.94
CA ASN A 27 7.87 78.23 36.72
C ASN A 27 6.70 77.35 36.31
N ASP A 28 5.54 77.92 36.03
CA ASP A 28 4.39 77.18 35.56
C ASP A 28 4.68 76.52 34.18
N GLU A 29 5.31 77.27 33.27
CA GLU A 29 5.74 76.75 31.96
C GLU A 29 6.79 75.64 32.13
N LYS A 30 7.73 75.80 33.07
CA LYS A 30 8.72 74.76 33.38
C LYS A 30 8.06 73.51 33.93
N GLU A 31 7.11 73.64 34.86
CA GLU A 31 6.39 72.47 35.40
C GLU A 31 5.59 71.75 34.28
N ALA A 32 4.90 72.47 33.39
CA ALA A 32 4.17 71.92 32.26
C ALA A 32 5.13 71.23 31.32
N ALA A 33 6.29 71.79 30.99
CA ALA A 33 7.30 71.16 30.15
C ALA A 33 7.88 69.88 30.77
N LEU A 34 8.12 69.86 32.07
CA LEU A 34 8.60 68.68 32.79
C LEU A 34 7.54 67.56 32.77
N ALA A 35 6.27 67.87 32.95
CA ALA A 35 5.17 66.90 32.84
C ALA A 35 5.07 66.34 31.44
N GLN A 36 5.25 67.13 30.40
CA GLN A 36 5.27 66.68 29.02
C GLN A 36 6.46 65.77 28.71
N VAL A 37 7.66 66.14 29.23
CA VAL A 37 8.86 65.31 29.11
C VAL A 37 8.64 63.92 29.78
N ALA A 38 8.06 63.91 30.98
CA ALA A 38 7.74 62.68 31.69
C ALA A 38 6.77 61.78 30.87
N SER A 39 5.69 62.36 30.35
CA SER A 39 4.72 61.64 29.49
C SER A 39 5.35 61.09 28.21
N LEU A 40 6.16 61.92 27.51
CA LEU A 40 6.87 61.49 26.32
C LEU A 40 7.90 60.38 26.59
N THR A 41 8.55 60.42 27.73
CA THR A 41 9.49 59.38 28.15
C THR A 41 8.79 58.06 28.38
N GLU A 42 7.63 58.08 29.04
CA GLU A 42 6.81 56.88 29.26
C GLU A 42 6.27 56.32 27.93
N GLN A 43 5.79 57.19 27.03
CA GLN A 43 5.36 56.76 25.71
C GLN A 43 6.50 56.13 24.89
N ASN A 44 7.70 56.75 24.94
CA ASN A 44 8.87 56.18 24.25
C ASN A 44 9.26 54.82 24.81
N LYS A 45 9.21 54.64 26.13
CA LYS A 45 9.47 53.34 26.77
C LYS A 45 8.47 52.31 26.30
N PHE A 46 7.17 52.63 26.34
CA PHE A 46 6.10 51.71 25.86
C PHE A 46 6.27 51.35 24.38
N LEU A 47 6.56 52.33 23.53
CA LEU A 47 6.80 52.07 22.11
C LEU A 47 8.03 51.20 21.87
N THR A 48 9.08 51.38 22.66
CA THR A 48 10.30 50.53 22.56
C THR A 48 10.02 49.10 22.96
N GLU A 49 9.28 48.88 24.05
CA GLU A 49 8.86 47.56 24.51
C GLU A 49 7.97 46.86 23.45
N ASN A 50 6.97 47.56 22.93
CA ASN A 50 6.11 47.02 21.86
C ASN A 50 6.89 46.67 20.58
N ASN A 51 7.83 47.55 20.20
CA ASN A 51 8.66 47.24 19.01
C ASN A 51 9.53 46.00 19.25
N GLN A 52 10.08 45.82 20.45
CA GLN A 52 10.85 44.60 20.77
C GLN A 52 9.97 43.35 20.71
N ASP A 53 8.74 43.42 21.23
CA ASP A 53 7.78 42.29 21.15
C ASP A 53 7.37 41.97 19.72
N LEU A 54 7.14 43.00 18.91
CA LEU A 54 6.86 42.83 17.48
C LEU A 54 8.02 42.15 16.73
N ILE A 55 9.26 42.57 17.01
CA ILE A 55 10.47 41.95 16.42
C ILE A 55 10.56 40.48 16.82
N ASN A 56 10.33 40.16 18.09
CA ASN A 56 10.33 38.79 18.59
C ASN A 56 9.23 37.94 17.94
N ASN A 57 8.03 38.49 17.78
CA ASN A 57 6.91 37.83 17.12
C ASN A 57 7.19 37.57 15.62
N ILE A 58 7.78 38.54 14.91
CA ILE A 58 8.19 38.34 13.50
C ILE A 58 9.26 37.24 13.40
N GLY A 59 10.23 37.23 14.30
CA GLY A 59 11.24 36.15 14.36
C GLY A 59 10.63 34.78 14.56
N ASN A 60 9.68 34.64 15.47
CA ASN A 60 8.95 33.40 15.71
C ASN A 60 8.11 32.97 14.50
N LEU A 61 7.39 33.89 13.86
CA LEU A 61 6.61 33.65 12.67
C LEU A 61 7.50 33.21 11.48
N THR A 62 8.66 33.84 11.31
CA THR A 62 9.64 33.49 10.28
C THR A 62 10.14 32.06 10.50
N THR A 63 10.50 31.72 11.75
CA THR A 63 10.94 30.36 12.10
C THR A 63 9.84 29.32 11.86
N LEU A 64 8.60 29.64 12.23
CA LEU A 64 7.46 28.75 12.01
C LEU A 64 7.18 28.56 10.51
N SER A 65 7.25 29.65 9.73
CA SER A 65 7.07 29.61 8.28
C SER A 65 8.14 28.76 7.59
N THR A 66 9.41 28.90 8.00
CA THR A 66 10.53 28.09 7.44
C THR A 66 10.34 26.61 7.76
N LYS A 67 10.03 26.28 9.02
CA LYS A 67 9.73 24.88 9.41
C LYS A 67 8.50 24.34 8.69
N GLY A 68 7.49 25.18 8.48
CA GLY A 68 6.30 24.82 7.71
C GLY A 68 6.64 24.50 6.26
N ALA A 69 7.47 25.30 5.61
CA ALA A 69 7.94 25.06 4.26
C ALA A 69 8.76 23.77 4.13
N GLU A 70 9.71 23.52 5.06
CA GLU A 70 10.48 22.27 5.09
C GLU A 70 9.60 21.02 5.28
N ASN A 71 8.60 21.10 6.17
CA ASN A 71 7.67 20.01 6.38
C ASN A 71 6.78 19.75 5.15
N LEU A 72 6.37 20.81 4.46
CA LEU A 72 5.61 20.70 3.22
C LEU A 72 6.45 20.04 2.13
N GLU A 73 7.71 20.45 1.97
CA GLU A 73 8.64 19.88 0.99
C GLU A 73 8.85 18.37 1.24
N ARG A 74 9.12 17.97 2.50
CA ARG A 74 9.22 16.54 2.86
C ARG A 74 7.93 15.76 2.59
N SER A 75 6.79 16.38 2.87
CA SER A 75 5.48 15.76 2.61
C SER A 75 5.24 15.56 1.11
N LEU A 76 5.59 16.55 0.28
CA LEU A 76 5.48 16.46 -1.18
C LEU A 76 6.41 15.39 -1.75
N GLU A 77 7.64 15.28 -1.25
CA GLU A 77 8.59 14.24 -1.64
C GLU A 77 8.06 12.84 -1.28
N SER A 78 7.57 12.66 -0.05
CA SER A 78 6.93 11.42 0.39
C SER A 78 5.68 11.07 -0.44
N MET A 79 4.85 12.05 -0.81
CA MET A 79 3.71 11.82 -1.70
C MET A 79 4.16 11.36 -3.09
N LYS A 80 5.17 12.00 -3.67
CA LYS A 80 5.73 11.61 -4.98
C LYS A 80 6.27 10.17 -4.97
N GLU A 81 6.98 9.78 -3.92
CA GLU A 81 7.44 8.40 -3.76
C GLU A 81 6.28 7.40 -3.67
N LYS A 82 5.22 7.75 -2.91
CA LYS A 82 4.01 6.92 -2.81
C LYS A 82 3.29 6.79 -4.15
N ASP A 83 3.19 7.86 -4.92
CA ASP A 83 2.56 7.83 -6.25
C ASP A 83 3.32 6.91 -7.21
N ILE A 84 4.65 6.99 -7.23
CA ILE A 84 5.48 6.09 -8.03
C ILE A 84 5.27 4.63 -7.60
N ARG A 85 5.16 4.38 -6.29
CA ARG A 85 4.88 3.04 -5.76
C ARG A 85 3.51 2.52 -6.19
N ILE A 86 2.47 3.37 -6.11
CA ILE A 86 1.12 3.02 -6.54
C ILE A 86 1.10 2.69 -8.03
N GLN A 87 1.74 3.48 -8.88
CA GLN A 87 1.85 3.20 -10.31
C GLN A 87 2.51 1.84 -10.59
N ARG A 88 3.64 1.56 -9.96
CA ARG A 88 4.32 0.26 -10.11
C ARG A 88 3.44 -0.92 -9.67
N MET A 89 2.69 -0.76 -8.58
CA MET A 89 1.74 -1.78 -8.13
C MET A 89 0.61 -1.99 -9.14
N GLN A 90 0.05 -0.90 -9.68
CA GLN A 90 -0.99 -0.98 -10.72
C GLN A 90 -0.48 -1.67 -11.99
N ASP A 91 0.72 -1.34 -12.44
CA ASP A 91 1.35 -1.99 -13.59
C ASP A 91 1.57 -3.48 -13.36
N ALA A 92 2.02 -3.86 -12.15
CA ALA A 92 2.21 -5.26 -11.78
C ALA A 92 0.88 -6.04 -11.76
N VAL A 93 -0.19 -5.45 -11.21
CA VAL A 93 -1.55 -6.05 -11.21
C VAL A 93 -2.07 -6.20 -12.65
N THR A 94 -1.98 -5.17 -13.46
CA THR A 94 -2.43 -5.18 -14.86
C THR A 94 -1.67 -6.24 -15.68
N LYS A 95 -0.36 -6.35 -15.49
CA LYS A 95 0.45 -7.38 -16.13
C LYS A 95 0.04 -8.78 -15.70
N LYS A 96 -0.19 -9.01 -14.41
CA LYS A 96 -0.69 -10.28 -13.88
C LYS A 96 -2.04 -10.66 -14.50
N ASP A 97 -2.98 -9.71 -14.54
CA ASP A 97 -4.32 -9.97 -15.08
C ASP A 97 -4.26 -10.26 -16.59
N SER A 98 -3.40 -9.55 -17.32
CA SER A 98 -3.17 -9.80 -18.75
C SER A 98 -2.59 -11.19 -19.02
N VAL A 99 -1.60 -11.62 -18.23
CA VAL A 99 -1.02 -12.98 -18.34
C VAL A 99 -2.08 -14.05 -18.02
N THR A 100 -2.88 -13.83 -16.96
CA THR A 100 -3.96 -14.72 -16.57
C THR A 100 -5.00 -14.86 -17.68
N LEU A 101 -5.44 -13.76 -18.28
CA LEU A 101 -6.40 -13.76 -19.38
C LEU A 101 -5.86 -14.47 -20.62
N ALA A 102 -4.62 -14.20 -21.01
CA ALA A 102 -3.96 -14.86 -22.13
C ALA A 102 -3.85 -16.38 -21.92
N LEU A 103 -3.53 -16.81 -20.68
CA LEU A 103 -3.46 -18.23 -20.32
C LEU A 103 -4.83 -18.91 -20.43
N VAL A 104 -5.87 -18.31 -19.86
CA VAL A 104 -7.25 -18.84 -19.91
C VAL A 104 -7.73 -18.95 -21.35
N THR A 105 -7.47 -17.93 -22.16
CA THR A 105 -7.85 -17.93 -23.58
C THR A 105 -7.12 -19.05 -24.35
N SER A 106 -5.82 -19.22 -24.10
CA SER A 106 -5.04 -20.29 -24.71
C SER A 106 -5.53 -21.70 -24.29
N LEU A 107 -5.79 -21.88 -22.98
CA LEU A 107 -6.32 -23.14 -22.45
C LEU A 107 -7.71 -23.45 -23.00
N LYS A 108 -8.62 -22.49 -23.03
CA LYS A 108 -9.96 -22.66 -23.63
C LYS A 108 -9.89 -22.95 -25.12
N GLY A 109 -8.99 -22.29 -25.86
CA GLY A 109 -8.81 -22.52 -27.29
C GLY A 109 -8.33 -23.96 -27.62
N VAL A 110 -7.45 -24.52 -26.77
CA VAL A 110 -6.86 -25.83 -26.96
C VAL A 110 -7.75 -26.98 -26.40
N LEU A 111 -8.47 -26.72 -25.30
CA LEU A 111 -9.29 -27.70 -24.59
C LEU A 111 -10.79 -27.62 -24.93
N GLY A 112 -11.27 -26.47 -25.43
CA GLY A 112 -12.70 -26.20 -25.64
C GLY A 112 -13.45 -27.10 -26.65
N ASN A 113 -12.76 -28.01 -27.33
CA ASN A 113 -13.37 -29.04 -28.21
C ASN A 113 -13.57 -30.38 -27.48
N MET A 114 -13.30 -30.44 -26.17
CA MET A 114 -13.50 -31.65 -25.36
C MET A 114 -14.77 -31.49 -24.53
N SER A 115 -15.48 -32.62 -24.29
CA SER A 115 -16.75 -32.59 -23.55
C SER A 115 -16.63 -31.82 -22.26
N ASP A 116 -17.44 -30.77 -22.07
CA ASP A 116 -17.44 -29.83 -20.90
C ASP A 116 -17.65 -30.54 -19.55
N GLU A 117 -18.14 -31.80 -19.56
CA GLU A 117 -18.36 -32.59 -18.35
C GLU A 117 -17.08 -33.13 -17.69
N ASP A 118 -16.00 -33.30 -18.45
CA ASP A 118 -14.77 -33.93 -17.97
C ASP A 118 -13.64 -32.92 -17.67
N ILE A 119 -13.73 -31.71 -18.21
CA ILE A 119 -12.69 -30.65 -18.03
C ILE A 119 -13.34 -29.31 -17.80
N GLU A 120 -12.98 -28.68 -16.71
CA GLU A 120 -13.47 -27.35 -16.30
C GLU A 120 -12.31 -26.40 -16.10
N ILE A 121 -12.40 -25.19 -16.67
CA ILE A 121 -11.39 -24.11 -16.47
C ILE A 121 -12.04 -22.98 -15.73
N ASN A 122 -11.58 -22.75 -14.49
CA ASN A 122 -12.06 -21.70 -13.60
C ASN A 122 -10.94 -20.73 -13.23
N VAL A 123 -11.30 -19.47 -12.98
CA VAL A 123 -10.39 -18.46 -12.44
C VAL A 123 -10.95 -17.97 -11.12
N GLU A 124 -10.21 -18.20 -10.05
CA GLU A 124 -10.56 -17.74 -8.72
C GLU A 124 -9.40 -16.91 -8.13
N LYS A 125 -9.67 -15.67 -7.75
CA LYS A 125 -8.67 -14.76 -7.16
C LYS A 125 -7.38 -14.61 -7.99
N GLY A 126 -7.53 -14.63 -9.33
CA GLY A 126 -6.39 -14.52 -10.27
C GLY A 126 -5.53 -15.78 -10.41
N ILE A 127 -5.99 -16.92 -9.87
CA ILE A 127 -5.38 -18.23 -10.05
C ILE A 127 -6.22 -19.02 -11.06
N VAL A 128 -5.58 -19.64 -12.03
CA VAL A 128 -6.25 -20.47 -13.04
C VAL A 128 -6.25 -21.91 -12.57
N TYR A 129 -7.43 -22.50 -12.56
CA TYR A 129 -7.66 -23.89 -12.21
C TYR A 129 -8.15 -24.65 -13.43
N VAL A 130 -7.46 -25.70 -13.80
CA VAL A 130 -7.90 -26.68 -14.78
C VAL A 130 -8.28 -27.96 -14.04
N SER A 131 -9.57 -28.20 -13.86
CA SER A 131 -10.10 -29.38 -13.17
C SER A 131 -10.39 -30.47 -14.20
N ILE A 132 -9.87 -31.65 -13.98
CA ILE A 132 -10.05 -32.81 -14.88
C ILE A 132 -10.67 -33.93 -14.05
N SER A 133 -11.76 -34.50 -14.56
CA SER A 133 -12.46 -35.61 -13.89
C SER A 133 -11.57 -36.85 -13.75
N ASP A 134 -11.72 -37.53 -12.61
CA ASP A 134 -11.01 -38.78 -12.32
C ASP A 134 -11.31 -39.87 -13.35
N LYS A 135 -12.56 -39.95 -13.81
CA LYS A 135 -13.03 -40.88 -14.85
C LYS A 135 -12.25 -40.74 -16.16
N LEU A 136 -11.86 -39.50 -16.51
CA LEU A 136 -11.04 -39.27 -17.70
C LEU A 136 -9.57 -39.65 -17.44
N LEU A 137 -9.04 -39.27 -16.29
CA LEU A 137 -7.62 -39.40 -15.98
C LEU A 137 -7.18 -40.82 -15.65
N PHE A 138 -7.95 -41.57 -14.86
CA PHE A 138 -7.49 -42.81 -14.25
C PHE A 138 -8.48 -43.97 -14.48
N ARG A 139 -7.96 -45.19 -14.38
CA ARG A 139 -8.79 -46.35 -14.21
C ARG A 139 -9.40 -46.36 -12.80
N SER A 140 -10.60 -46.93 -12.66
CA SER A 140 -11.28 -47.03 -11.37
C SER A 140 -10.38 -47.65 -10.30
N GLY A 141 -10.32 -46.98 -9.12
CA GLY A 141 -9.50 -47.45 -8.00
C GLY A 141 -7.97 -47.44 -8.26
N SER A 142 -7.49 -46.73 -9.29
CA SER A 142 -6.07 -46.74 -9.68
C SER A 142 -5.51 -45.31 -9.80
N TYR A 143 -4.19 -45.21 -9.84
CA TYR A 143 -3.43 -44.03 -10.23
C TYR A 143 -2.76 -44.17 -11.61
N THR A 144 -3.11 -45.22 -12.37
CA THR A 144 -2.60 -45.41 -13.76
C THR A 144 -3.33 -44.49 -14.71
N VAL A 145 -2.59 -43.59 -15.38
CA VAL A 145 -3.13 -42.63 -16.33
C VAL A 145 -3.60 -43.29 -17.61
N THR A 146 -4.78 -42.91 -18.11
CA THR A 146 -5.36 -43.45 -19.34
C THR A 146 -4.74 -42.80 -20.58
N ASN A 147 -4.81 -43.47 -21.76
CA ASN A 147 -4.35 -42.89 -23.02
C ASN A 147 -5.14 -41.63 -23.42
N ARG A 148 -6.45 -41.58 -23.10
CA ARG A 148 -7.29 -40.42 -23.34
C ARG A 148 -6.82 -39.22 -22.48
N ALA A 149 -6.45 -39.50 -21.23
CA ALA A 149 -5.86 -38.50 -20.35
C ALA A 149 -4.54 -37.94 -20.88
N LYS A 150 -3.67 -38.79 -21.43
CA LYS A 150 -2.40 -38.33 -22.02
C LYS A 150 -2.63 -37.33 -23.15
N THR A 151 -3.66 -37.53 -23.98
CA THR A 151 -4.02 -36.56 -25.03
C THR A 151 -4.42 -35.21 -24.43
N VAL A 152 -5.18 -35.18 -23.34
CA VAL A 152 -5.57 -33.94 -22.64
C VAL A 152 -4.36 -33.30 -22.01
N LEU A 153 -3.56 -34.07 -21.27
CA LEU A 153 -2.34 -33.58 -20.61
C LEU A 153 -1.33 -33.02 -21.60
N GLY A 154 -1.20 -33.64 -22.80
CA GLY A 154 -0.35 -33.10 -23.87
C GLY A 154 -0.81 -31.73 -24.39
N LYS A 155 -2.12 -31.49 -24.46
CA LYS A 155 -2.66 -30.19 -24.81
C LYS A 155 -2.38 -29.13 -23.72
N VAL A 156 -2.53 -29.48 -22.43
CA VAL A 156 -2.18 -28.63 -21.31
C VAL A 156 -0.67 -28.36 -21.33
N ALA A 157 0.15 -29.39 -21.49
CA ALA A 157 1.60 -29.27 -21.56
C ALA A 157 2.07 -28.29 -22.65
N LYS A 158 1.45 -28.30 -23.82
CA LYS A 158 1.74 -27.35 -24.90
C LYS A 158 1.56 -25.93 -24.44
N VAL A 159 0.41 -25.60 -23.82
CA VAL A 159 0.14 -24.23 -23.31
C VAL A 159 1.12 -23.84 -22.21
N VAL A 160 1.46 -24.78 -21.32
CA VAL A 160 2.40 -24.54 -20.22
C VAL A 160 3.83 -24.35 -20.72
N ASN A 161 4.25 -25.09 -21.74
CA ASN A 161 5.58 -24.96 -22.34
C ASN A 161 5.75 -23.67 -23.14
N ASP A 162 4.66 -23.15 -23.73
CA ASP A 162 4.66 -21.81 -24.38
C ASP A 162 4.80 -20.66 -23.38
N LYS A 163 4.70 -20.93 -22.06
CA LYS A 163 4.78 -19.97 -20.96
C LYS A 163 5.80 -20.43 -19.91
N PRO A 164 7.10 -20.34 -20.17
CA PRO A 164 8.15 -20.89 -19.29
C PRO A 164 8.23 -20.23 -17.92
N GLU A 165 7.71 -19.01 -17.78
CA GLU A 165 7.67 -18.25 -16.53
C GLU A 165 6.58 -18.71 -15.55
N ILE A 166 5.71 -19.64 -15.94
CA ILE A 166 4.59 -20.11 -15.10
C ILE A 166 4.98 -21.37 -14.35
N GLU A 167 4.72 -21.37 -13.05
CA GLU A 167 4.76 -22.56 -12.19
C GLU A 167 3.35 -23.10 -11.99
N PHE A 168 3.23 -24.40 -11.76
CA PHE A 168 1.93 -25.00 -11.50
C PHE A 168 2.02 -26.18 -10.55
N MET A 169 0.92 -26.38 -9.85
CA MET A 169 0.76 -27.48 -8.91
C MET A 169 -0.34 -28.41 -9.44
N VAL A 170 -0.07 -29.71 -9.37
CA VAL A 170 -1.06 -30.74 -9.65
C VAL A 170 -1.64 -31.22 -8.33
N GLU A 171 -2.91 -30.98 -8.09
CA GLU A 171 -3.61 -31.40 -6.87
C GLU A 171 -4.54 -32.60 -7.17
N GLY A 172 -4.36 -33.69 -6.45
CA GLY A 172 -5.29 -34.81 -6.46
C GLY A 172 -6.37 -34.66 -5.38
N HIS A 173 -7.62 -34.91 -5.72
CA HIS A 173 -8.77 -34.92 -4.82
C HIS A 173 -9.53 -36.25 -4.92
N THR A 174 -10.05 -36.74 -3.80
CA THR A 174 -10.90 -37.94 -3.73
C THR A 174 -12.29 -37.59 -3.22
N ASP A 175 -13.19 -38.55 -3.24
CA ASP A 175 -14.41 -38.50 -2.42
C ASP A 175 -14.12 -39.04 -1.01
N ASN A 176 -15.16 -39.11 -0.18
CA ASN A 176 -15.06 -39.55 1.21
C ASN A 176 -15.13 -41.09 1.38
N VAL A 177 -15.22 -41.83 0.30
CA VAL A 177 -15.24 -43.32 0.38
C VAL A 177 -13.83 -43.79 0.77
N PRO A 178 -13.67 -44.52 1.88
CA PRO A 178 -12.37 -45.03 2.26
C PRO A 178 -11.80 -45.99 1.22
N ILE A 179 -10.51 -45.87 0.99
CA ILE A 179 -9.77 -46.79 0.11
C ILE A 179 -8.58 -47.38 0.86
N LYS A 180 -8.35 -48.66 0.65
CA LYS A 180 -7.14 -49.35 1.11
C LYS A 180 -6.78 -50.40 0.09
N MET A 181 -5.55 -50.38 -0.40
CA MET A 181 -5.03 -51.36 -1.35
C MET A 181 -3.50 -51.41 -1.22
N ASP A 182 -2.88 -52.32 -1.93
CA ASP A 182 -1.41 -52.47 -1.87
C ASP A 182 -0.70 -51.13 -2.22
N GLY A 183 0.10 -50.67 -1.30
CA GLY A 183 0.80 -49.39 -1.42
C GLY A 183 -0.06 -48.14 -1.32
N ILE A 184 -1.35 -48.22 -0.89
CA ILE A 184 -2.25 -47.10 -0.62
C ILE A 184 -2.96 -47.38 0.71
N GLU A 185 -2.65 -46.56 1.74
CA GLU A 185 -3.26 -46.74 3.05
C GLU A 185 -4.62 -46.06 3.14
N ASP A 186 -4.74 -44.89 2.52
CA ASP A 186 -5.95 -44.06 2.60
C ASP A 186 -6.09 -43.09 1.38
N ASN A 187 -7.05 -42.20 1.45
CA ASN A 187 -7.31 -41.17 0.46
C ASN A 187 -6.19 -40.12 0.33
N TRP A 188 -5.38 -39.91 1.35
CA TRP A 188 -4.19 -39.08 1.23
C TRP A 188 -3.20 -39.68 0.25
N ASP A 189 -2.85 -40.94 0.45
CA ASP A 189 -1.94 -41.65 -0.44
C ASP A 189 -2.45 -41.69 -1.87
N LEU A 190 -3.73 -42.03 -2.06
CA LEU A 190 -4.33 -42.08 -3.39
C LEU A 190 -4.25 -40.73 -4.10
N SER A 191 -4.59 -39.65 -3.41
CA SER A 191 -4.60 -38.29 -3.98
C SER A 191 -3.20 -37.82 -4.37
N VAL A 192 -2.19 -38.07 -3.54
CA VAL A 192 -0.78 -37.76 -3.83
C VAL A 192 -0.24 -38.60 -4.97
N LYS A 193 -0.47 -39.92 -4.97
CA LYS A 193 0.00 -40.80 -6.04
C LYS A 193 -0.61 -40.46 -7.41
N ARG A 194 -1.87 -40.05 -7.45
CA ARG A 194 -2.53 -39.55 -8.65
C ARG A 194 -1.90 -38.27 -9.17
N ALA A 195 -1.68 -37.31 -8.30
CA ALA A 195 -0.98 -36.05 -8.64
C ALA A 195 0.42 -36.35 -9.20
N THR A 196 1.19 -37.19 -8.51
CA THR A 196 2.53 -37.60 -8.95
C THR A 196 2.52 -38.32 -10.28
N ALA A 197 1.53 -39.19 -10.54
CA ALA A 197 1.41 -39.87 -11.82
C ALA A 197 1.19 -38.88 -13.00
N VAL A 198 0.37 -37.85 -12.79
CA VAL A 198 0.17 -36.78 -13.76
C VAL A 198 1.45 -35.99 -14.00
N VAL A 199 2.14 -35.58 -12.93
CA VAL A 199 3.42 -34.85 -13.04
C VAL A 199 4.45 -35.64 -13.83
N ARG A 200 4.60 -36.94 -13.56
CA ARG A 200 5.51 -37.81 -14.32
C ARG A 200 5.17 -37.93 -15.81
N ILE A 201 3.91 -37.94 -16.18
CA ILE A 201 3.50 -37.90 -17.59
C ILE A 201 3.86 -36.57 -18.24
N LEU A 202 3.61 -35.44 -17.55
CA LEU A 202 3.96 -34.11 -18.04
C LEU A 202 5.47 -33.94 -18.23
N GLU A 203 6.27 -34.50 -17.31
CA GLU A 203 7.74 -34.49 -17.38
C GLU A 203 8.25 -35.41 -18.51
N ASN A 204 7.93 -36.72 -18.42
CA ASN A 204 8.60 -37.73 -19.22
C ASN A 204 8.08 -37.83 -20.68
N GLU A 205 6.78 -37.53 -20.90
CA GLU A 205 6.17 -37.63 -22.22
C GLU A 205 6.04 -36.29 -22.94
N PHE A 206 5.93 -35.17 -22.17
CA PHE A 206 5.68 -33.87 -22.76
C PHE A 206 6.77 -32.81 -22.47
N GLY A 207 7.86 -33.20 -21.79
CA GLY A 207 9.04 -32.38 -21.62
C GLY A 207 8.81 -31.12 -20.75
N VAL A 208 7.82 -31.16 -19.86
CA VAL A 208 7.61 -30.03 -18.91
C VAL A 208 8.69 -30.08 -17.85
N SER A 209 9.35 -28.93 -17.58
CA SER A 209 10.43 -28.86 -16.62
C SER A 209 9.96 -29.21 -15.20
N PRO A 210 10.59 -30.17 -14.52
CA PRO A 210 10.22 -30.58 -13.18
C PRO A 210 10.35 -29.47 -12.13
N SER A 211 11.26 -28.52 -12.34
CA SER A 211 11.45 -27.36 -11.43
C SER A 211 10.22 -26.44 -11.36
N ARG A 212 9.29 -26.58 -12.31
CA ARG A 212 8.06 -25.76 -12.39
C ARG A 212 6.83 -26.50 -11.88
N MET A 213 6.98 -27.75 -11.44
CA MET A 213 5.87 -28.62 -11.08
C MET A 213 5.91 -29.02 -9.60
N THR A 214 4.76 -28.96 -8.95
CA THR A 214 4.55 -29.51 -7.61
C THR A 214 3.41 -30.52 -7.66
N ALA A 215 3.60 -31.70 -7.08
CA ALA A 215 2.54 -32.68 -6.86
C ALA A 215 2.00 -32.58 -5.43
N ALA A 216 0.69 -32.44 -5.26
CA ALA A 216 0.02 -32.33 -3.99
C ALA A 216 -1.21 -33.24 -3.89
N GLY A 217 -1.52 -33.70 -2.69
CA GLY A 217 -2.77 -34.40 -2.40
C GLY A 217 -3.63 -33.60 -1.44
N ARG A 218 -4.95 -33.67 -1.61
CA ARG A 218 -5.95 -33.00 -0.74
C ARG A 218 -6.91 -33.98 -0.10
N SER A 219 -6.75 -35.28 -0.35
CA SER A 219 -7.71 -36.27 0.13
C SER A 219 -9.14 -35.86 -0.23
N TYR A 220 -10.11 -36.00 0.66
CA TYR A 220 -11.52 -35.59 0.48
C TYR A 220 -11.89 -34.31 1.24
N TYR A 221 -10.92 -33.59 1.81
CA TYR A 221 -11.19 -32.47 2.72
C TYR A 221 -11.58 -31.17 2.02
N ILE A 222 -11.45 -31.09 0.70
CA ILE A 222 -11.85 -29.92 -0.10
C ILE A 222 -12.83 -30.37 -1.19
N PRO A 223 -14.07 -30.72 -0.82
CA PRO A 223 -15.10 -31.14 -1.75
C PRO A 223 -15.64 -29.94 -2.55
N VAL A 224 -16.10 -30.18 -3.79
CA VAL A 224 -16.84 -29.21 -4.61
C VAL A 224 -18.34 -29.45 -4.58
N ALA A 225 -18.76 -30.61 -4.09
CA ALA A 225 -20.15 -30.96 -3.82
C ALA A 225 -20.23 -31.89 -2.60
N ASP A 226 -21.40 -31.98 -1.97
CA ASP A 226 -21.61 -32.90 -0.85
C ASP A 226 -21.37 -34.35 -1.30
N ASN A 227 -20.80 -35.17 -0.39
CA ASN A 227 -20.47 -36.57 -0.71
C ASN A 227 -21.67 -37.55 -0.57
N ASP A 228 -22.89 -37.04 -0.64
CA ASP A 228 -24.13 -37.76 -0.40
C ASP A 228 -24.55 -38.69 -1.57
N THR A 229 -24.40 -38.22 -2.79
CA THR A 229 -24.76 -38.97 -4.01
C THR A 229 -23.57 -39.47 -4.79
N ALA A 230 -23.75 -40.54 -5.58
CA ALA A 230 -22.70 -41.04 -6.48
C ALA A 230 -22.24 -39.96 -7.50
N SER A 231 -23.16 -39.13 -7.98
CA SER A 231 -22.89 -38.04 -8.91
C SER A 231 -21.99 -36.97 -8.26
N ASN A 232 -22.34 -36.53 -7.04
CA ASN A 232 -21.56 -35.55 -6.30
C ASN A 232 -20.18 -36.09 -5.92
N ARG A 233 -20.08 -37.35 -5.49
CA ARG A 233 -18.77 -38.00 -5.26
C ARG A 233 -17.92 -38.03 -6.52
N ALA A 234 -18.53 -38.26 -7.70
CA ALA A 234 -17.80 -38.23 -8.96
C ALA A 234 -17.20 -36.85 -9.28
N LYS A 235 -17.88 -35.75 -8.94
CA LYS A 235 -17.34 -34.37 -9.04
C LYS A 235 -16.18 -34.11 -8.07
N ASN A 236 -16.24 -34.70 -6.87
CA ASN A 236 -15.17 -34.58 -5.90
C ASN A 236 -13.90 -35.31 -6.32
N ARG A 237 -14.03 -36.48 -6.99
CA ARG A 237 -12.90 -37.21 -7.59
C ARG A 237 -12.40 -36.47 -8.81
N ARG A 238 -11.40 -35.65 -8.66
CA ARG A 238 -10.80 -34.82 -9.70
C ARG A 238 -9.32 -34.61 -9.48
N THR A 239 -8.63 -34.23 -10.52
CA THR A 239 -7.29 -33.66 -10.44
C THR A 239 -7.34 -32.23 -10.94
N ARG A 240 -6.80 -31.31 -10.17
CA ARG A 240 -6.72 -29.88 -10.50
C ARG A 240 -5.28 -29.52 -10.86
N ILE A 241 -5.09 -28.89 -12.01
CA ILE A 241 -3.84 -28.21 -12.33
C ILE A 241 -4.05 -26.74 -11.94
N VAL A 242 -3.30 -26.31 -10.92
CA VAL A 242 -3.36 -24.96 -10.35
C VAL A 242 -2.21 -24.18 -10.92
N VAL A 243 -2.49 -23.20 -11.74
CA VAL A 243 -1.44 -22.35 -12.32
C VAL A 243 -1.15 -21.21 -11.37
N LEU A 244 0.07 -21.18 -10.86
CA LEU A 244 0.55 -20.17 -9.91
C LEU A 244 1.29 -19.07 -10.69
N PRO A 245 0.80 -17.85 -10.71
CA PRO A 245 1.58 -16.74 -11.24
C PRO A 245 2.83 -16.55 -10.38
N LYS A 246 3.99 -16.37 -11.00
CA LYS A 246 5.21 -15.99 -10.26
C LYS A 246 4.98 -14.63 -9.57
N LEU A 247 4.91 -14.67 -8.27
CA LEU A 247 4.76 -13.48 -7.42
C LEU A 247 6.09 -12.87 -7.03
N ASP A 248 7.22 -13.41 -7.48
CA ASP A 248 8.56 -12.95 -7.13
C ASP A 248 8.73 -11.46 -7.45
N GLN A 249 8.28 -11.01 -8.62
CA GLN A 249 8.31 -9.59 -8.99
C GLN A 249 7.43 -8.72 -8.09
N PHE A 250 6.34 -9.28 -7.54
CA PHE A 250 5.47 -8.58 -6.61
C PHE A 250 6.10 -8.52 -5.21
N TYR A 251 6.71 -9.61 -4.76
CA TYR A 251 7.45 -9.64 -3.49
C TYR A 251 8.69 -8.75 -3.54
N ASP A 252 9.45 -8.75 -4.64
CA ASP A 252 10.58 -7.82 -4.87
C ASP A 252 10.16 -6.36 -4.79
N LEU A 253 8.98 -6.01 -5.31
CA LEU A 253 8.44 -4.65 -5.24
C LEU A 253 8.04 -4.26 -3.82
N ILE A 254 7.48 -5.20 -3.04
CA ILE A 254 7.14 -5.00 -1.63
C ILE A 254 8.43 -4.85 -0.82
N GLU A 255 9.41 -5.73 -0.99
CA GLU A 255 10.66 -5.75 -0.23
C GLU A 255 11.51 -4.49 -0.50
N LYS A 256 11.69 -4.11 -1.76
CA LYS A 256 12.36 -2.85 -2.14
C LYS A 256 11.60 -1.61 -1.64
N GLY A 257 10.29 -1.73 -1.47
CA GLY A 257 9.47 -0.68 -0.90
C GLY A 257 9.56 -0.57 0.62
N MET A 258 9.88 -1.66 1.31
CA MET A 258 10.09 -1.68 2.76
C MET A 258 11.50 -1.23 3.16
N THR A 259 12.51 -1.54 2.36
CA THR A 259 13.91 -1.15 2.60
C THR A 259 14.21 0.32 2.30
N ALA A 260 13.41 0.98 1.45
CA ALA A 260 13.53 2.41 1.18
C ALA A 260 12.84 3.30 2.24
N ALA A 261 12.23 2.71 3.25
CA ALA A 261 11.51 3.41 4.34
C ALA A 261 12.28 3.37 5.69
N GLN A 262 13.52 2.87 5.69
CA GLN A 262 14.50 2.99 6.78
C GLN A 262 15.56 4.04 6.41
#